data_464bb3d1040701b24a9cf0d2c0c67cc0
#
_entry.id   464bb3d1040701b24a9cf0d2c0c67cc0
#
_cell.length_a   1.000
_cell.length_b   1.000
_cell.length_c   1.000
_cell.angle_alpha   90.00
_cell.angle_beta   90.00
_cell.angle_gamma   90.00
#
_symmetry.space_group_name_H-M   'P 1'
#
loop_
_entity.id
_entity.type
_entity.pdbx_description
1 polymer ?
#
loop_
_entity_poly.entity_id
_entity_poly.type
_entity_poly.pdbx_seq_one_letter_code
_entity_poly.pdbx_strand_id
1 'polypeptide(L)' 'MERVPNVPALLARLRMRQIVLLLAIEERGTLRAAAAQLNMTQSAASKMLHELELALGQPLFE' A
#
# COMPACT_ATOMS: atom_id res chain seq x y z
N MET A 1 -26.52 3.97 6.21
CA MET A 1 -26.23 3.67 6.00
C MET A 1 -25.89 2.95 5.50
N GLU A 2 -26.20 2.97 5.19
CA GLU A 2 -25.96 2.22 4.74
C GLU A 2 -25.13 2.03 4.08
N ARG A 3 -24.89 1.96 4.13
CA ARG A 3 -23.98 1.78 3.60
C ARG A 3 -23.53 1.08 2.68
N VAL A 4 -23.26 1.11 2.43
CA VAL A 4 -22.79 0.61 1.17
C VAL A 4 -21.91 -0.59 1.40
N PRO A 5 -22.45 -1.78 1.18
CA PRO A 5 -21.71 -2.98 1.56
C PRO A 5 -20.44 -3.21 0.76
N ASN A 6 -20.40 -2.77 -0.50
CA ASN A 6 -19.25 -3.05 -1.34
C ASN A 6 -18.05 -2.15 -1.05
N VAL A 7 -18.32 -0.98 -0.50
CA VAL A 7 -17.24 -0.05 -0.22
C VAL A 7 -16.28 -0.60 0.84
N PRO A 8 -16.78 -1.14 1.95
CA PRO A 8 -15.87 -1.73 2.92
C PRO A 8 -15.04 -2.89 2.37
N ALA A 9 -15.64 -3.72 1.53
CA ALA A 9 -14.92 -4.84 0.94
C ALA A 9 -13.82 -4.34 0.01
N LEU A 10 -14.14 -3.32 -0.76
CA LEU A 10 -13.17 -2.73 -1.69
C LEU A 10 -12.02 -2.10 -0.94
N LEU A 11 -12.33 -1.34 0.10
CA LEU A 11 -11.32 -0.69 0.91
C LEU A 11 -10.45 -1.70 1.63
N ALA A 12 -11.06 -2.79 2.09
CA ALA A 12 -10.29 -3.84 2.76
C ALA A 12 -9.31 -4.48 1.80
N ARG A 13 -9.72 -4.68 0.56
CA ARG A 13 -8.85 -5.26 -0.44
C ARG A 13 -7.67 -4.35 -0.76
N LEU A 14 -7.95 -3.07 -0.94
CA LEU A 14 -6.89 -2.10 -1.19
C LEU A 14 -5.94 -2.02 -0.01
N ARG A 15 -6.50 -2.02 1.18
CA ARG A 15 -5.70 -1.97 2.39
C ARG A 15 -4.76 -3.14 2.51
N MET A 16 -5.26 -4.33 2.18
CA MET A 16 -4.42 -5.51 2.30
C MET A 16 -3.19 -5.41 1.42
N ARG A 17 -3.36 -4.96 0.20
CA ARG A 17 -2.22 -4.80 -0.69
C ARG A 17 -1.26 -3.76 -0.17
N GLN A 18 -1.79 -2.67 0.35
CA GLN A 18 -0.96 -1.60 0.89
C GLN A 18 -0.23 -2.04 2.15
N ILE A 19 -0.91 -2.79 3.00
CA ILE A 19 -0.29 -3.31 4.21
C ILE A 19 0.82 -4.28 3.86
N VAL A 20 0.59 -5.15 2.88
CA VAL A 20 1.61 -6.09 2.44
C VAL A 20 2.83 -5.32 1.95
N LEU A 21 2.62 -4.23 1.21
CA LEU A 21 3.72 -3.42 0.75
C LEU A 21 4.47 -2.78 1.91
N LEU A 22 3.74 -2.23 2.88
CA LEU A 22 4.38 -1.62 4.04
C LEU A 22 5.22 -2.62 4.81
N LEU A 23 4.68 -3.81 5.02
CA LEU A 23 5.41 -4.84 5.74
C LEU A 23 6.65 -5.26 4.98
N ALA A 24 6.55 -5.34 3.65
CA ALA A 24 7.69 -5.69 2.83
C ALA A 24 8.77 -4.63 2.90
N ILE A 25 8.37 -3.35 2.90
CA ILE A 25 9.33 -2.26 3.01
C ILE A 25 10.04 -2.33 4.36
N GLU A 26 9.28 -2.56 5.41
CA GLU A 26 9.86 -2.64 6.74
C GLU A 26 10.80 -3.83 6.85
N GLU A 27 10.41 -4.93 6.28
CA GLU A 27 11.19 -6.16 6.35
C GLU A 27 12.46 -6.06 5.51
N ARG A 28 12.35 -5.46 4.33
CA ARG A 28 13.48 -5.39 3.41
C ARG A 28 14.31 -4.13 3.56
N GLY A 29 13.73 -3.10 4.14
CA GLY A 29 14.43 -1.85 4.39
C GLY A 29 14.38 -0.84 3.26
N THR A 30 14.00 -1.23 2.05
CA THR A 30 13.88 -0.30 0.93
C THR A 30 12.66 -0.63 0.10
N LEU A 31 12.17 0.39 -0.58
CA LEU A 31 11.03 0.22 -1.47
C LEU A 31 11.39 -0.69 -2.65
N ARG A 32 12.61 -0.55 -3.16
CA ARG A 32 13.05 -1.36 -4.28
C ARG A 32 13.01 -2.85 -3.92
N ALA A 33 13.56 -3.21 -2.79
CA ALA A 33 13.60 -4.60 -2.37
C ALA A 33 12.19 -5.12 -2.07
N ALA A 34 11.36 -4.27 -1.49
CA ALA A 34 9.97 -4.65 -1.22
C ALA A 34 9.22 -4.92 -2.52
N ALA A 35 9.42 -4.06 -3.52
CA ALA A 35 8.77 -4.26 -4.80
C ALA A 35 9.20 -5.57 -5.44
N ALA A 36 10.48 -5.88 -5.37
CA ALA A 36 10.99 -7.13 -5.90
C ALA A 36 10.37 -8.32 -5.19
N GLN A 37 10.25 -8.23 -3.88
CA GLN A 37 9.66 -9.31 -3.11
C GLN A 37 8.21 -9.55 -3.50
N LEU A 38 7.49 -8.49 -3.84
CA LEU A 38 6.08 -8.58 -4.20
C LEU A 38 5.86 -8.74 -5.69
N ASN A 39 6.93 -8.90 -6.44
CA ASN A 39 6.84 -9.10 -7.88
C ASN A 39 6.22 -7.90 -8.59
N MET A 40 6.53 -6.71 -8.13
CA MET A 40 6.05 -5.49 -8.77
C MET A 40 7.22 -4.61 -9.14
N THR A 41 6.97 -3.71 -10.09
CA THR A 41 7.99 -2.74 -10.44
C THR A 41 8.13 -1.72 -9.34
N GLN A 42 9.28 -1.06 -9.27
CA GLN A 42 9.47 -0.02 -8.29
C GLN A 42 8.51 1.13 -8.53
N SER A 43 8.22 1.44 -9.80
CA SER A 43 7.24 2.48 -10.12
C SER A 43 5.87 2.16 -9.56
N ALA A 44 5.43 0.92 -9.72
CA ALA A 44 4.12 0.52 -9.22
C ALA A 44 4.09 0.59 -7.69
N ALA A 45 5.16 0.13 -7.05
CA ALA A 45 5.22 0.18 -5.59
C ALA A 45 5.25 1.61 -5.09
N SER A 46 5.99 2.47 -5.76
CA SER A 46 6.05 3.88 -5.37
C SER A 46 4.69 4.55 -5.50
N LYS A 47 3.99 4.25 -6.57
CA LYS A 47 2.66 4.80 -6.77
C LYS A 47 1.70 4.32 -5.70
N MET A 48 1.77 3.04 -5.37
CA MET A 48 0.90 2.48 -4.33
C MET A 48 1.18 3.13 -2.99
N LEU A 49 2.45 3.31 -2.66
CA LEU A 49 2.83 3.95 -1.40
C LEU A 49 2.34 5.39 -1.37
N HIS A 50 2.48 6.10 -2.48
CA HIS A 50 2.03 7.48 -2.56
C HIS A 50 0.52 7.59 -2.35
N GLU A 51 -0.22 6.68 -2.95
CA GLU A 51 -1.67 6.67 -2.78
C GLU A 51 -2.06 6.42 -1.33
N LEU A 52 -1.31 5.54 -0.68
CA LEU A 52 -1.56 5.27 0.72
C LEU A 52 -1.26 6.50 1.58
N GLU A 53 -0.18 7.18 1.29
CA GLU A 53 0.17 8.39 2.02
C GLU A 53 -0.88 9.48 1.84
N LEU A 54 -1.40 9.61 0.64
CA LEU A 54 -2.46 10.56 0.38
C LEU A 54 -3.71 10.23 1.19
N ALA A 55 -4.03 8.96 1.28
CA ALA A 55 -5.20 8.53 2.03
C ALA A 55 -5.03 8.81 3.52
N LEU A 56 -3.82 8.67 4.03
CA LEU A 56 -3.53 8.91 5.43
C LEU A 56 -3.27 10.38 5.74
N GLY A 57 -3.00 11.17 4.71
CA GLY A 57 -2.75 12.59 4.89
C GLY A 57 -1.36 12.92 5.39
N GLN A 58 -0.43 11.97 5.34
CA GLN A 58 0.92 12.21 5.79
C GLN A 58 1.86 11.18 5.18
N PRO A 59 3.14 11.54 5.03
CA PRO A 59 4.11 10.58 4.54
C PRO A 59 4.39 9.51 5.59
N LEU A 60 4.66 8.31 5.12
CA LEU A 60 4.94 7.18 5.99
C LEU A 60 6.44 6.90 6.08
N PHE A 61 7.14 7.17 5.01
CA PHE A 61 8.58 6.95 4.95
C PHE A 61 9.24 8.21 4.41
N GLU A 62 10.24 8.62 5.08
CA GLU A 62 10.94 9.85 4.70
C GLU A 62 12.15 9.57 3.85
#